data_218bc6afc002eefb712596c3337a2b5a
#
_entry.id   218bc6afc002eefb712596c3337a2b5a
#
_cell.length_a   1.000
_cell.length_b   1.000
_cell.length_c   1.000
_cell.angle_alpha   90.00
_cell.angle_beta   90.00
_cell.angle_gamma   90.00
#
_symmetry.space_group_name_H-M   'P 1'
#
loop_
_entity.id
_entity.type
_entity.pdbx_description
1 polymer ?
#
loop_
_entity_poly.entity_id
_entity_poly.type
_entity_poly.pdbx_seq_one_letter_code
_entity_poly.pdbx_strand_id
1 'polypeptide(L)'
;MRYSIILSYCGAAFHGWQIQADAVSVQEVLEKALSLLIKEKISVTGAGRTDTGVNAIGYTAHFDCSTEADTRSLVCKLNAILPRELAVLSVDRVRDDFHARFDATKREYTYYLHRVKDPFVESFSYFCAYPGLDFDKMNRAAAKLIGRRDFRCFEKSGADSKTSICTVFEARWAPYEPTVHAARRLDGEGKPLPDYWYFRISADRFLRNMVRAVVGTLIEVGRGKRSEESFGELLLEALPDREKSVMRSCAGESVPGHALFLSDIEYASGKYQK
;
A
#
# COMPACT_ATOMS: atom_id res chain seq x y z
N MET A 1 22.37 18.66 -4.15
CA MET A 1 22.08 18.30 -2.75
C MET A 1 20.79 17.48 -2.72
N ARG A 2 20.81 16.30 -2.08
CA ARG A 2 19.63 15.41 -2.02
C ARG A 2 18.87 15.56 -0.70
N TYR A 3 17.55 15.55 -0.81
CA TYR A 3 16.62 15.60 0.32
C TYR A 3 15.64 14.43 0.26
N SER A 4 15.37 13.83 1.41
CA SER A 4 14.19 12.97 1.59
C SER A 4 13.00 13.84 1.96
N ILE A 5 11.82 13.41 1.55
CA ILE A 5 10.55 14.00 1.92
C ILE A 5 9.60 12.89 2.37
N ILE A 6 9.03 13.06 3.55
CA ILE A 6 8.02 12.14 4.10
C ILE A 6 6.66 12.81 4.02
N LEU A 7 5.70 12.10 3.46
CA LEU A 7 4.36 12.62 3.21
C LEU A 7 3.27 11.57 3.45
N SER A 8 2.05 12.05 3.68
CA SER A 8 0.85 11.21 3.74
C SER A 8 -0.18 11.74 2.76
N TYR A 9 -0.95 10.84 2.13
CA TYR A 9 -2.01 11.25 1.22
C TYR A 9 -3.22 10.32 1.24
N CYS A 10 -4.39 10.94 1.03
CA CYS A 10 -5.64 10.25 0.73
C CYS A 10 -5.72 10.00 -0.78
N GLY A 11 -5.72 8.74 -1.18
CA GLY A 11 -5.67 8.34 -2.59
C GLY A 11 -6.93 8.66 -3.39
N ALA A 12 -8.05 8.95 -2.71
CA ALA A 12 -9.34 9.24 -3.36
C ALA A 12 -9.28 10.46 -4.32
N ALA A 13 -8.39 11.42 -4.03
CA ALA A 13 -8.19 12.62 -4.86
C ALA A 13 -7.20 12.41 -6.02
N PHE A 14 -6.56 11.23 -6.12
CA PHE A 14 -5.44 11.00 -7.03
C PHE A 14 -5.59 9.71 -7.84
N HIS A 15 -5.04 9.73 -9.04
CA HIS A 15 -4.92 8.54 -9.89
C HIS A 15 -3.61 7.77 -9.62
N GLY A 16 -3.27 7.65 -8.31
CA GLY A 16 -2.06 7.00 -7.82
C GLY A 16 -0.86 7.94 -7.73
N TRP A 17 0.30 7.35 -7.46
CA TRP A 17 1.54 8.11 -7.26
C TRP A 17 2.08 8.69 -8.56
N GLN A 18 2.25 7.87 -9.61
CA GLN A 18 3.03 8.18 -10.81
C GLN A 18 2.33 9.18 -11.73
N ILE A 19 3.07 10.15 -12.25
CA ILE A 19 2.61 11.09 -13.29
C ILE A 19 2.06 10.34 -14.49
N GLN A 20 0.90 10.78 -14.98
CA GLN A 20 0.17 10.26 -16.14
C GLN A 20 -0.32 11.45 -17.00
N ALA A 21 -0.53 11.19 -18.30
CA ALA A 21 -0.89 12.27 -19.24
C ALA A 21 -2.23 12.98 -18.90
N ASP A 22 -3.24 12.19 -18.51
CA ASP A 22 -4.63 12.69 -18.42
C ASP A 22 -5.23 12.59 -16.99
N ALA A 23 -4.39 12.50 -15.96
CA ALA A 23 -4.88 12.27 -14.61
C ALA A 23 -3.96 12.87 -13.53
N VAL A 24 -4.55 13.56 -12.56
CA VAL A 24 -3.83 14.17 -11.42
C VAL A 24 -3.22 13.08 -10.56
N SER A 25 -1.91 13.15 -10.33
CA SER A 25 -1.14 12.23 -9.50
C SER A 25 -0.49 12.94 -8.31
N VAL A 26 -0.17 12.17 -7.26
CA VAL A 26 0.54 12.72 -6.08
C VAL A 26 1.89 13.32 -6.48
N GLN A 27 2.64 12.61 -7.34
CA GLN A 27 3.96 13.05 -7.80
C GLN A 27 3.88 14.41 -8.54
N GLU A 28 2.93 14.56 -9.45
CA GLU A 28 2.75 15.80 -10.22
C GLU A 28 2.46 17.01 -9.31
N VAL A 29 1.52 16.83 -8.37
CA VAL A 29 1.14 17.90 -7.43
C VAL A 29 2.32 18.29 -6.55
N LEU A 30 3.07 17.30 -6.06
CA LEU A 30 4.24 17.54 -5.23
C LEU A 30 5.37 18.22 -6.00
N GLU A 31 5.68 17.78 -7.23
CA GLU A 31 6.72 18.37 -8.08
C GLU A 31 6.41 19.83 -8.44
N LYS A 32 5.14 20.15 -8.75
CA LYS A 32 4.69 21.52 -9.00
C LYS A 32 4.87 22.41 -7.77
N ALA A 33 4.48 21.93 -6.59
CA ALA A 33 4.61 22.69 -5.34
C ALA A 33 6.07 22.93 -4.95
N LEU A 34 6.92 21.89 -5.03
CA LEU A 34 8.36 22.01 -4.77
C LEU A 34 9.02 22.97 -5.75
N SER A 35 8.74 22.83 -7.04
CA SER A 35 9.34 23.69 -8.07
C SER A 35 8.97 25.15 -7.92
N LEU A 36 7.72 25.43 -7.51
CA LEU A 36 7.25 26.79 -7.22
C LEU A 36 8.00 27.42 -6.04
N LEU A 37 8.18 26.67 -4.94
CA LEU A 37 8.78 27.19 -3.71
C LEU A 37 10.30 27.31 -3.78
N ILE A 38 10.96 26.34 -4.42
CA ILE A 38 12.42 26.30 -4.58
C ILE A 38 12.88 27.17 -5.77
N LYS A 39 11.94 27.52 -6.67
CA LYS A 39 12.19 28.29 -7.93
C LYS A 39 13.17 27.56 -8.87
N GLU A 40 13.13 26.25 -8.86
CA GLU A 40 13.91 25.36 -9.72
C GLU A 40 13.02 24.20 -10.16
N LYS A 41 13.21 23.64 -11.35
CA LYS A 41 12.48 22.45 -11.79
C LYS A 41 12.87 21.26 -10.96
N ILE A 42 11.99 20.80 -10.09
CA ILE A 42 12.22 19.64 -9.21
C ILE A 42 11.52 18.40 -9.79
N SER A 43 12.24 17.29 -9.81
CA SER A 43 11.71 15.96 -10.05
C SER A 43 11.79 15.13 -8.79
N VAL A 44 10.73 14.36 -8.48
CA VAL A 44 10.62 13.56 -7.27
C VAL A 44 10.63 12.07 -7.60
N THR A 45 11.43 11.31 -6.87
CA THR A 45 11.46 9.86 -6.97
C THR A 45 10.87 9.24 -5.69
N GLY A 46 9.75 8.52 -5.83
CA GLY A 46 9.06 7.88 -4.71
C GLY A 46 9.57 6.47 -4.40
N ALA A 47 9.28 5.98 -3.19
CA ALA A 47 9.65 4.64 -2.72
C ALA A 47 8.95 3.49 -3.48
N GLY A 48 7.86 3.78 -4.17
CA GLY A 48 7.11 2.82 -4.97
C GLY A 48 5.89 3.46 -5.62
N ARG A 49 5.25 2.75 -6.55
CA ARG A 49 3.99 3.21 -7.15
C ARG A 49 2.83 2.72 -6.30
N THR A 50 1.84 3.58 -6.09
CA THR A 50 0.51 3.21 -5.60
C THR A 50 -0.49 3.31 -6.74
N ASP A 51 -1.50 2.43 -6.74
CA ASP A 51 -2.59 2.47 -7.69
C ASP A 51 -3.58 3.61 -7.37
N THR A 52 -4.48 3.92 -8.31
CA THR A 52 -5.60 4.86 -8.12
C THR A 52 -6.39 4.52 -6.86
N GLY A 53 -6.66 5.54 -6.05
CA GLY A 53 -7.43 5.43 -4.82
C GLY A 53 -6.66 4.84 -3.62
N VAL A 54 -5.43 4.36 -3.79
CA VAL A 54 -4.62 3.81 -2.69
C VAL A 54 -4.00 4.93 -1.88
N ASN A 55 -4.14 4.82 -0.55
CA ASN A 55 -3.63 5.78 0.42
C ASN A 55 -2.19 5.49 0.82
N ALA A 56 -1.51 6.45 1.44
CA ALA A 56 -0.22 6.21 2.07
C ALA A 56 -0.06 7.01 3.37
N ILE A 57 0.61 6.40 4.33
CA ILE A 57 1.00 6.98 5.62
C ILE A 57 2.52 6.90 5.72
N GLY A 58 3.21 8.05 5.91
CA GLY A 58 4.67 8.04 5.99
C GLY A 58 5.39 7.65 4.69
N TYR A 59 4.81 8.00 3.54
CA TYR A 59 5.41 7.72 2.23
C TYR A 59 6.70 8.50 2.03
N THR A 60 7.77 7.81 1.70
CA THR A 60 9.08 8.43 1.46
C THR A 60 9.32 8.65 -0.03
N ALA A 61 9.79 9.85 -0.35
CA ALA A 61 10.35 10.17 -1.65
C ALA A 61 11.68 10.93 -1.48
N HIS A 62 12.42 11.15 -2.56
CA HIS A 62 13.58 12.05 -2.55
C HIS A 62 13.55 12.96 -3.77
N PHE A 63 14.24 14.07 -3.63
CA PHE A 63 14.48 15.04 -4.72
C PHE A 63 15.86 15.67 -4.58
N ASP A 64 16.35 16.23 -5.67
CA ASP A 64 17.58 17.00 -5.70
C ASP A 64 17.28 18.47 -5.97
N CYS A 65 18.03 19.38 -5.34
CA CYS A 65 18.03 20.80 -5.68
C CYS A 65 19.45 21.38 -5.61
N SER A 66 19.65 22.49 -6.34
CA SER A 66 20.97 23.15 -6.48
C SER A 66 21.36 23.95 -5.23
N THR A 67 20.39 24.52 -4.53
CA THR A 67 20.57 25.38 -3.35
C THR A 67 20.16 24.68 -2.07
N GLU A 68 20.78 25.08 -0.95
CA GLU A 68 20.40 24.56 0.35
C GLU A 68 18.98 25.04 0.72
N ALA A 69 18.12 24.09 1.12
CA ALA A 69 16.75 24.37 1.50
C ALA A 69 16.59 24.52 3.02
N ASP A 70 15.93 25.58 3.46
CA ASP A 70 15.40 25.66 4.84
C ASP A 70 14.24 24.64 4.97
N THR A 71 14.56 23.46 5.45
CA THR A 71 13.64 22.32 5.47
C THR A 71 12.39 22.57 6.32
N ARG A 72 12.51 23.29 7.46
CA ARG A 72 11.36 23.64 8.32
C ARG A 72 10.41 24.59 7.62
N SER A 73 10.96 25.68 7.07
CA SER A 73 10.17 26.64 6.30
C SER A 73 9.52 26.00 5.08
N LEU A 74 10.23 25.07 4.40
CA LEU A 74 9.74 24.36 3.24
C LEU A 74 8.53 23.47 3.59
N VAL A 75 8.57 22.70 4.68
CA VAL A 75 7.43 21.90 5.17
C VAL A 75 6.21 22.77 5.42
N CYS A 76 6.37 23.90 6.14
CA CYS A 76 5.26 24.81 6.42
C CYS A 76 4.66 25.39 5.12
N LYS A 77 5.51 25.84 4.19
CA LYS A 77 5.07 26.44 2.92
C LYS A 77 4.39 25.39 2.02
N LEU A 78 4.93 24.17 1.95
CA LEU A 78 4.32 23.07 1.19
C LEU A 78 2.91 22.78 1.71
N ASN A 79 2.74 22.59 3.01
CA ASN A 79 1.43 22.32 3.61
C ASN A 79 0.43 23.48 3.47
N ALA A 80 0.90 24.72 3.24
CA ALA A 80 0.03 25.85 2.98
C ALA A 80 -0.53 25.89 1.56
N ILE A 81 0.17 25.31 0.57
CA ILE A 81 -0.24 25.37 -0.84
C ILE A 81 -0.72 24.02 -1.41
N LEU A 82 -0.37 22.91 -0.75
CA LEU A 82 -0.81 21.57 -1.16
C LEU A 82 -2.32 21.39 -0.87
N PRO A 83 -3.01 20.54 -1.64
CA PRO A 83 -4.39 20.17 -1.35
C PRO A 83 -4.50 19.45 0.00
N ARG A 84 -5.69 19.48 0.62
CA ARG A 84 -5.94 18.91 1.96
C ARG A 84 -5.68 17.40 2.03
N GLU A 85 -5.74 16.72 0.90
CA GLU A 85 -5.53 15.28 0.74
C GLU A 85 -4.05 14.88 0.70
N LEU A 86 -3.13 15.86 0.73
CA LEU A 86 -1.68 15.63 0.70
C LEU A 86 -0.99 16.48 1.75
N ALA A 87 -0.34 15.83 2.72
CA ALA A 87 0.42 16.47 3.78
C ALA A 87 1.89 16.05 3.76
N VAL A 88 2.80 17.03 3.90
CA VAL A 88 4.24 16.80 4.09
C VAL A 88 4.53 16.77 5.59
N LEU A 89 5.17 15.70 6.05
CA LEU A 89 5.50 15.49 7.46
C LEU A 89 6.91 15.98 7.79
N SER A 90 7.88 15.67 6.93
CA SER A 90 9.25 16.17 7.08
C SER A 90 9.96 16.30 5.72
N VAL A 91 11.00 17.14 5.71
CA VAL A 91 12.01 17.24 4.65
C VAL A 91 13.37 17.23 5.35
N ASP A 92 14.22 16.30 5.00
CA ASP A 92 15.52 16.13 5.64
C ASP A 92 16.63 16.00 4.60
N ARG A 93 17.78 16.65 4.86
CA ARG A 93 19.00 16.44 4.06
C ARG A 93 19.46 15.00 4.25
N VAL A 94 19.73 14.31 3.15
CA VAL A 94 20.21 12.92 3.16
C VAL A 94 21.50 12.82 2.34
N ARG A 95 22.17 11.69 2.41
CA ARG A 95 23.34 11.39 1.57
C ARG A 95 22.97 11.49 0.09
N ASP A 96 23.90 11.95 -0.74
CA ASP A 96 23.64 12.18 -2.17
C ASP A 96 23.40 10.88 -2.96
N ASP A 97 23.80 9.71 -2.41
CA ASP A 97 23.52 8.38 -2.96
C ASP A 97 22.21 7.75 -2.48
N PHE A 98 21.49 8.39 -1.54
CA PHE A 98 20.20 7.86 -1.05
C PHE A 98 19.18 7.73 -2.18
N HIS A 99 18.52 6.58 -2.27
CA HIS A 99 17.48 6.34 -3.27
C HIS A 99 16.20 5.77 -2.63
N ALA A 100 15.15 6.58 -2.55
CA ALA A 100 13.90 6.23 -1.86
C ALA A 100 13.31 4.86 -2.27
N ARG A 101 13.48 4.44 -3.53
CA ARG A 101 12.96 3.16 -4.03
C ARG A 101 13.90 1.99 -3.80
N PHE A 102 15.21 2.18 -4.11
CA PHE A 102 16.15 1.06 -4.16
C PHE A 102 16.78 0.76 -2.81
N ASP A 103 16.88 1.74 -1.92
CA ASP A 103 17.40 1.54 -0.57
C ASP A 103 16.33 1.05 0.42
N ALA A 104 15.06 1.07 0.04
CA ALA A 104 13.99 0.54 0.88
C ALA A 104 14.07 -0.99 0.96
N THR A 105 14.21 -1.50 2.17
CA THR A 105 14.39 -2.93 2.48
C THR A 105 13.06 -3.65 2.70
N LYS A 106 12.03 -2.92 3.16
CA LYS A 106 10.70 -3.46 3.42
C LYS A 106 9.63 -2.41 3.14
N ARG A 107 8.48 -2.85 2.68
CA ARG A 107 7.24 -2.06 2.59
C ARG A 107 6.15 -2.83 3.28
N GLU A 108 5.26 -2.11 3.93
CA GLU A 108 4.09 -2.67 4.59
C GLU A 108 2.82 -2.04 4.03
N TYR A 109 1.84 -2.87 3.79
CA TYR A 109 0.50 -2.45 3.44
C TYR A 109 -0.51 -2.94 4.46
N THR A 110 -1.49 -2.08 4.75
CA THR A 110 -2.64 -2.42 5.57
C THR A 110 -3.91 -2.21 4.76
N TYR A 111 -4.77 -3.23 4.71
CA TYR A 111 -6.08 -3.18 4.08
C TYR A 111 -7.17 -3.28 5.13
N TYR A 112 -8.06 -2.29 5.20
CA TYR A 112 -9.14 -2.26 6.17
C TYR A 112 -10.45 -2.82 5.59
N LEU A 113 -11.17 -3.59 6.41
CA LEU A 113 -12.43 -4.23 6.06
C LEU A 113 -13.41 -4.12 7.23
N HIS A 114 -14.68 -3.83 6.93
CA HIS A 114 -15.73 -3.83 7.94
C HIS A 114 -16.94 -4.67 7.49
N ARG A 115 -17.68 -5.22 8.48
CA ARG A 115 -18.76 -6.21 8.31
C ARG A 115 -20.15 -5.64 8.50
N VAL A 116 -20.25 -4.41 8.96
CA VAL A 116 -21.50 -3.67 9.21
C VAL A 116 -21.49 -2.39 8.41
N LYS A 117 -22.64 -1.89 7.98
CA LYS A 117 -22.71 -0.59 7.34
C LYS A 117 -22.34 0.50 8.35
N ASP A 118 -21.27 1.20 8.07
CA ASP A 118 -20.72 2.26 8.94
C ASP A 118 -20.24 3.46 8.12
N PRO A 119 -21.01 4.59 8.16
CA PRO A 119 -20.66 5.78 7.38
C PRO A 119 -19.37 6.49 7.85
N PHE A 120 -18.87 6.19 9.06
CA PHE A 120 -17.69 6.85 9.61
C PHE A 120 -16.38 6.22 9.13
N VAL A 121 -16.40 4.97 8.64
CA VAL A 121 -15.22 4.26 8.15
C VAL A 121 -15.25 3.99 6.63
N GLU A 122 -16.39 4.19 5.97
CA GLU A 122 -16.64 3.84 4.56
C GLU A 122 -15.58 4.38 3.60
N SER A 123 -15.05 5.59 3.84
CA SER A 123 -14.06 6.22 2.97
C SER A 123 -12.68 5.54 3.00
N PHE A 124 -12.39 4.75 4.04
CA PHE A 124 -11.08 4.17 4.29
C PHE A 124 -11.10 2.67 4.60
N SER A 125 -12.27 2.03 4.48
CA SER A 125 -12.46 0.62 4.78
C SER A 125 -13.46 0.00 3.81
N TYR A 126 -13.22 -1.23 3.40
CA TYR A 126 -14.08 -1.94 2.46
C TYR A 126 -15.26 -2.62 3.19
N PHE A 127 -16.47 -2.22 2.86
CA PHE A 127 -17.67 -2.89 3.35
C PHE A 127 -17.82 -4.27 2.72
N CYS A 128 -17.70 -5.33 3.52
CA CYS A 128 -17.81 -6.71 3.10
C CYS A 128 -18.96 -7.42 3.82
N ALA A 129 -20.14 -7.35 3.25
CA ALA A 129 -21.39 -7.85 3.86
C ALA A 129 -21.59 -9.37 3.74
N TYR A 130 -20.65 -10.15 3.19
CA TYR A 130 -20.81 -11.60 3.03
C TYR A 130 -21.01 -12.30 4.36
N PRO A 131 -22.15 -13.00 4.59
CA PRO A 131 -22.35 -13.74 5.82
C PRO A 131 -21.30 -14.84 5.97
N GLY A 132 -20.88 -15.13 7.21
CA GLY A 132 -20.01 -16.26 7.50
C GLY A 132 -18.58 -16.15 6.93
N LEU A 133 -18.02 -14.93 6.77
CA LEU A 133 -16.64 -14.76 6.37
C LEU A 133 -15.69 -15.33 7.44
N ASP A 134 -14.96 -16.37 7.07
CA ASP A 134 -14.11 -17.16 7.97
C ASP A 134 -12.66 -16.60 7.97
N PHE A 135 -12.35 -15.76 8.95
CA PHE A 135 -11.01 -15.15 9.08
C PHE A 135 -9.93 -16.14 9.49
N ASP A 136 -10.28 -17.26 10.14
CA ASP A 136 -9.30 -18.28 10.50
C ASP A 136 -8.82 -19.02 9.24
N LYS A 137 -9.74 -19.38 8.33
CA LYS A 137 -9.36 -19.92 6.99
C LYS A 137 -8.54 -18.91 6.20
N MET A 138 -8.96 -17.63 6.21
CA MET A 138 -8.19 -16.57 5.54
C MET A 138 -6.78 -16.43 6.10
N ASN A 139 -6.60 -16.56 7.42
CA ASN A 139 -5.27 -16.50 8.06
C ASN A 139 -4.42 -17.73 7.73
N ARG A 140 -4.98 -18.96 7.69
CA ARG A 140 -4.24 -20.15 7.27
C ARG A 140 -3.79 -20.05 5.79
N ALA A 141 -4.63 -19.52 4.92
CA ALA A 141 -4.26 -19.25 3.54
C ALA A 141 -3.19 -18.14 3.46
N ALA A 142 -3.34 -17.04 4.20
CA ALA A 142 -2.38 -15.93 4.24
C ALA A 142 -0.98 -16.36 4.71
N ALA A 143 -0.90 -17.30 5.67
CA ALA A 143 0.38 -17.85 6.13
C ALA A 143 1.20 -18.50 4.98
N LYS A 144 0.56 -19.01 3.92
CA LYS A 144 1.23 -19.57 2.74
C LYS A 144 1.96 -18.53 1.89
N LEU A 145 1.61 -17.22 2.04
CA LEU A 145 2.30 -16.12 1.34
C LEU A 145 3.72 -15.90 1.86
N ILE A 146 4.01 -16.28 3.11
CA ILE A 146 5.27 -15.98 3.78
C ILE A 146 6.43 -16.71 3.09
N GLY A 147 7.56 -15.99 2.96
CA GLY A 147 8.76 -16.46 2.31
C GLY A 147 8.92 -15.95 0.88
N ARG A 148 9.94 -16.48 0.17
CA ARG A 148 10.27 -16.10 -1.19
C ARG A 148 9.44 -16.94 -2.17
N ARG A 149 8.54 -16.29 -2.93
CA ARG A 149 7.59 -16.93 -3.85
C ARG A 149 7.50 -16.16 -5.16
N ASP A 150 6.93 -16.80 -6.18
CA ASP A 150 6.52 -16.14 -7.43
C ASP A 150 5.06 -15.71 -7.33
N PHE A 151 4.83 -14.39 -7.39
CA PHE A 151 3.51 -13.76 -7.25
C PHE A 151 2.89 -13.34 -8.58
N ARG A 152 3.30 -13.89 -9.72
CA ARG A 152 2.80 -13.52 -11.06
C ARG A 152 1.27 -13.61 -11.19
N CYS A 153 0.63 -14.56 -10.48
CA CYS A 153 -0.84 -14.69 -10.47
C CYS A 153 -1.55 -13.49 -9.85
N PHE A 154 -0.85 -12.73 -9.02
CA PHE A 154 -1.39 -11.54 -8.34
C PHE A 154 -0.96 -10.24 -9.02
N GLU A 155 -0.16 -10.29 -10.07
CA GLU A 155 0.29 -9.12 -10.80
C GLU A 155 -0.75 -8.67 -11.84
N LYS A 156 -0.96 -7.36 -11.97
CA LYS A 156 -1.82 -6.80 -13.03
C LYS A 156 -1.25 -7.17 -14.40
N SER A 157 -2.11 -7.68 -15.29
CA SER A 157 -1.74 -7.98 -16.66
C SER A 157 -1.14 -6.75 -17.38
N GLY A 158 -0.10 -6.95 -18.17
CA GLY A 158 0.61 -5.87 -18.87
C GLY A 158 1.52 -5.03 -17.97
N ALA A 159 1.85 -5.50 -16.77
CA ALA A 159 2.87 -4.86 -15.93
C ALA A 159 4.28 -5.12 -16.51
N ASP A 160 5.13 -4.09 -16.49
CA ASP A 160 6.53 -4.15 -16.93
C ASP A 160 7.44 -4.47 -15.73
N SER A 161 7.28 -5.67 -15.17
CA SER A 161 8.11 -6.14 -14.05
C SER A 161 9.19 -7.09 -14.54
N LYS A 162 10.45 -6.78 -14.21
CA LYS A 162 11.60 -7.66 -14.57
C LYS A 162 11.53 -9.02 -13.88
N THR A 163 10.86 -9.13 -12.73
CA THR A 163 10.65 -10.37 -11.98
C THR A 163 9.36 -10.28 -11.17
N SER A 164 8.67 -11.40 -11.06
CA SER A 164 7.48 -11.59 -10.21
C SER A 164 7.78 -12.15 -8.82
N ILE A 165 9.07 -12.37 -8.52
CA ILE A 165 9.50 -12.91 -7.24
C ILE A 165 9.51 -11.81 -6.19
N CYS A 166 8.87 -12.08 -5.04
CA CYS A 166 8.87 -11.24 -3.84
C CYS A 166 9.14 -12.10 -2.61
N THR A 167 9.67 -11.48 -1.56
CA THR A 167 9.84 -12.09 -0.25
C THR A 167 8.86 -11.44 0.72
N VAL A 168 7.82 -12.17 1.12
CA VAL A 168 6.84 -11.70 2.11
C VAL A 168 7.32 -12.07 3.50
N PHE A 169 7.32 -11.09 4.41
CA PHE A 169 7.78 -11.25 5.80
C PHE A 169 6.61 -11.48 6.76
N GLU A 170 5.47 -10.85 6.51
CA GLU A 170 4.25 -10.97 7.31
C GLU A 170 3.03 -10.93 6.40
N ALA A 171 2.00 -11.71 6.72
CA ALA A 171 0.69 -11.66 6.09
C ALA A 171 -0.37 -12.20 7.06
N ARG A 172 -1.24 -11.31 7.60
CA ARG A 172 -2.26 -11.71 8.57
C ARG A 172 -3.46 -10.79 8.63
N TRP A 173 -4.61 -11.35 8.96
CA TRP A 173 -5.81 -10.65 9.37
C TRP A 173 -5.88 -10.54 10.88
N ALA A 174 -6.28 -9.39 11.39
CA ALA A 174 -6.57 -9.19 12.81
C ALA A 174 -7.79 -8.24 12.98
N PRO A 175 -8.59 -8.42 14.04
CA PRO A 175 -9.62 -7.46 14.39
C PRO A 175 -8.99 -6.17 14.92
N TYR A 176 -9.70 -5.06 14.75
CA TYR A 176 -9.35 -3.77 15.35
C TYR A 176 -10.61 -3.00 15.75
N GLU A 177 -10.41 -1.94 16.50
CA GLU A 177 -11.46 -1.02 16.90
C GLU A 177 -11.19 0.36 16.31
N PRO A 178 -12.02 0.88 15.39
CA PRO A 178 -11.90 2.26 14.94
C PRO A 178 -12.19 3.23 16.09
N THR A 179 -11.49 4.36 16.12
CA THR A 179 -11.74 5.40 17.15
C THR A 179 -13.13 6.00 17.03
N VAL A 180 -13.65 6.13 15.80
CA VAL A 180 -15.01 6.57 15.50
C VAL A 180 -15.69 5.51 14.64
N HIS A 181 -16.80 4.99 15.10
CA HIS A 181 -17.54 3.92 14.42
C HIS A 181 -19.02 3.94 14.78
N ALA A 182 -19.87 3.26 14.00
CA ALA A 182 -21.27 3.03 14.30
C ALA A 182 -21.44 2.12 15.55
N ALA A 183 -22.68 2.00 16.02
CA ALA A 183 -23.01 1.10 17.13
C ALA A 183 -22.61 -0.35 16.82
N ARG A 184 -22.00 -1.01 17.80
CA ARG A 184 -21.54 -2.40 17.69
C ARG A 184 -22.71 -3.38 17.64
N ARG A 185 -22.54 -4.44 16.87
CA ARG A 185 -23.38 -5.63 17.01
C ARG A 185 -22.89 -6.45 18.20
N LEU A 186 -23.84 -7.05 18.89
CA LEU A 186 -23.58 -7.96 20.00
C LEU A 186 -23.98 -9.39 19.59
N ASP A 187 -23.31 -10.38 20.14
CA ASP A 187 -23.72 -11.78 20.04
C ASP A 187 -24.88 -12.09 21.01
N GLY A 188 -25.30 -13.36 21.04
CA GLY A 188 -26.39 -13.82 21.92
C GLY A 188 -26.09 -13.72 23.42
N GLU A 189 -24.85 -13.50 23.81
CA GLU A 189 -24.39 -13.31 25.19
C GLU A 189 -24.14 -11.84 25.54
N GLY A 190 -24.37 -10.92 24.58
CA GLY A 190 -24.14 -9.48 24.76
C GLY A 190 -22.68 -9.06 24.56
N LYS A 191 -21.82 -9.92 24.01
CA LYS A 191 -20.42 -9.62 23.72
C LYS A 191 -20.29 -8.96 22.33
N PRO A 192 -19.43 -7.92 22.20
CA PRO A 192 -19.19 -7.30 20.89
C PRO A 192 -18.64 -8.27 19.85
N LEU A 193 -19.28 -8.30 18.67
CA LEU A 193 -18.77 -9.02 17.51
C LEU A 193 -17.59 -8.26 16.88
N PRO A 194 -16.58 -8.97 16.35
CA PRO A 194 -15.47 -8.34 15.64
C PRO A 194 -15.93 -7.91 14.24
N ASP A 195 -16.47 -6.69 14.16
CA ASP A 195 -17.01 -6.15 12.90
C ASP A 195 -15.97 -5.45 12.04
N TYR A 196 -14.82 -5.06 12.61
CA TYR A 196 -13.74 -4.34 11.94
C TYR A 196 -12.47 -5.16 11.91
N TRP A 197 -11.87 -5.29 10.72
CA TRP A 197 -10.70 -6.11 10.47
C TRP A 197 -9.68 -5.36 9.62
N TYR A 198 -8.41 -5.66 9.82
CA TYR A 198 -7.38 -5.28 8.87
C TYR A 198 -6.56 -6.48 8.43
N PHE A 199 -6.09 -6.43 7.20
CA PHE A 199 -5.06 -7.31 6.67
C PHE A 199 -3.75 -6.55 6.59
N ARG A 200 -2.71 -7.05 7.25
CA ARG A 200 -1.36 -6.52 7.17
C ARG A 200 -0.51 -7.45 6.36
N ILE A 201 0.27 -6.88 5.43
CA ILE A 201 1.25 -7.61 4.64
C ILE A 201 2.51 -6.78 4.48
N SER A 202 3.69 -7.39 4.72
CA SER A 202 4.97 -6.75 4.50
C SER A 202 5.89 -7.61 3.63
N ALA A 203 6.65 -6.97 2.75
CA ALA A 203 7.54 -7.64 1.80
C ALA A 203 8.72 -6.72 1.40
N ASP A 204 9.76 -7.34 0.81
CA ASP A 204 10.87 -6.62 0.17
C ASP A 204 10.39 -5.72 -0.98
N ARG A 205 9.40 -6.21 -1.74
CA ARG A 205 8.73 -5.48 -2.83
C ARG A 205 7.34 -6.02 -3.07
N PHE A 206 6.53 -5.23 -3.79
CA PHE A 206 5.22 -5.64 -4.29
C PHE A 206 5.13 -5.42 -5.80
N LEU A 207 4.39 -6.30 -6.47
CA LEU A 207 4.02 -6.15 -7.87
C LEU A 207 2.80 -5.21 -7.99
N ARG A 208 2.57 -4.70 -9.20
CA ARG A 208 1.41 -3.85 -9.48
C ARG A 208 0.11 -4.58 -9.15
N ASN A 209 -0.74 -3.97 -8.31
CA ASN A 209 -2.04 -4.51 -7.88
C ASN A 209 -1.97 -5.78 -6.99
N MET A 210 -0.78 -6.25 -6.63
CA MET A 210 -0.58 -7.52 -5.91
C MET A 210 -1.39 -7.60 -4.62
N VAL A 211 -1.28 -6.64 -3.72
CA VAL A 211 -1.97 -6.68 -2.42
C VAL A 211 -3.48 -6.74 -2.59
N ARG A 212 -4.05 -5.97 -3.51
CA ARG A 212 -5.49 -5.96 -3.79
C ARG A 212 -5.98 -7.29 -4.34
N ALA A 213 -5.20 -7.95 -5.19
CA ALA A 213 -5.50 -9.28 -5.71
C ALA A 213 -5.38 -10.36 -4.63
N VAL A 214 -4.36 -10.29 -3.77
CA VAL A 214 -4.18 -11.19 -2.63
C VAL A 214 -5.39 -11.09 -1.69
N VAL A 215 -5.77 -9.87 -1.28
CA VAL A 215 -6.93 -9.66 -0.38
C VAL A 215 -8.23 -10.20 -0.99
N GLY A 216 -8.49 -9.91 -2.27
CA GLY A 216 -9.69 -10.41 -2.95
C GLY A 216 -9.73 -11.94 -3.01
N THR A 217 -8.58 -12.57 -3.26
CA THR A 217 -8.47 -14.04 -3.29
C THR A 217 -8.63 -14.65 -1.88
N LEU A 218 -8.10 -13.99 -0.84
CA LEU A 218 -8.32 -14.41 0.56
C LEU A 218 -9.78 -14.31 0.97
N ILE A 219 -10.52 -13.28 0.50
CA ILE A 219 -11.97 -13.17 0.71
C ILE A 219 -12.72 -14.34 0.04
N GLU A 220 -12.29 -14.81 -1.14
CA GLU A 220 -12.86 -16.03 -1.74
C GLU A 220 -12.66 -17.26 -0.84
N VAL A 221 -11.49 -17.38 -0.19
CA VAL A 221 -11.23 -18.46 0.80
C VAL A 221 -12.15 -18.33 2.00
N GLY A 222 -12.26 -17.13 2.59
CA GLY A 222 -13.13 -16.89 3.74
C GLY A 222 -14.62 -17.13 3.46
N ARG A 223 -15.03 -16.98 2.20
CA ARG A 223 -16.40 -17.29 1.70
C ARG A 223 -16.62 -18.77 1.38
N GLY A 224 -15.57 -19.60 1.44
CA GLY A 224 -15.62 -21.00 1.01
C GLY A 224 -15.74 -21.21 -0.51
N LYS A 225 -15.50 -20.15 -1.32
CA LYS A 225 -15.49 -20.27 -2.80
C LYS A 225 -14.18 -20.83 -3.34
N ARG A 226 -13.12 -20.78 -2.54
CA ARG A 226 -11.79 -21.30 -2.83
C ARG A 226 -11.28 -22.06 -1.63
N SER A 227 -10.61 -23.21 -1.85
CA SER A 227 -9.95 -23.91 -0.76
C SER A 227 -8.58 -23.28 -0.43
N GLU A 228 -8.06 -23.56 0.77
CA GLU A 228 -6.73 -23.14 1.19
C GLU A 228 -5.63 -23.76 0.32
N GLU A 229 -5.84 -24.97 -0.18
CA GLU A 229 -4.94 -25.67 -1.10
C GLU A 229 -4.90 -24.97 -2.44
N SER A 230 -6.06 -24.66 -3.04
CA SER A 230 -6.16 -23.92 -4.31
C SER A 230 -5.58 -22.51 -4.22
N PHE A 231 -5.66 -21.86 -3.06
CA PHE A 231 -4.94 -20.61 -2.83
C PHE A 231 -3.42 -20.82 -2.88
N GLY A 232 -2.93 -21.90 -2.24
CA GLY A 232 -1.50 -22.24 -2.23
C GLY A 232 -0.94 -22.52 -3.62
N GLU A 233 -1.73 -23.11 -4.52
CA GLU A 233 -1.35 -23.42 -5.91
C GLU A 233 -1.06 -22.14 -6.74
N LEU A 234 -1.61 -20.98 -6.34
CA LEU A 234 -1.31 -19.70 -6.98
C LEU A 234 0.09 -19.17 -6.63
N LEU A 235 0.71 -19.71 -5.58
CA LEU A 235 2.03 -19.34 -5.09
C LEU A 235 3.06 -20.33 -5.63
N LEU A 236 3.60 -20.04 -6.78
CA LEU A 236 4.62 -20.89 -7.39
C LEU A 236 5.92 -20.82 -6.57
N GLU A 237 6.63 -21.92 -6.53
CA GLU A 237 8.02 -21.89 -6.07
C GLU A 237 8.83 -20.99 -7.01
N ALA A 238 9.73 -20.19 -6.44
CA ALA A 238 10.56 -19.25 -7.19
C ALA A 238 11.67 -20.00 -7.96
N LEU A 239 11.29 -20.83 -8.93
CA LEU A 239 12.20 -21.51 -9.84
C LEU A 239 12.31 -20.72 -11.13
N PRO A 240 13.53 -20.54 -11.70
CA PRO A 240 13.78 -19.68 -12.85
C PRO A 240 13.02 -20.06 -14.13
N ASP A 241 12.65 -21.33 -14.32
CA ASP A 241 12.24 -21.88 -15.62
C ASP A 241 10.80 -22.44 -15.68
N ARG A 242 9.90 -22.06 -14.75
CA ARG A 242 8.51 -22.50 -14.88
C ARG A 242 7.77 -21.71 -15.96
N GLU A 243 7.18 -22.44 -16.91
CA GLU A 243 6.30 -21.91 -17.94
C GLU A 243 5.20 -21.00 -17.34
N LYS A 244 4.84 -19.94 -18.09
CA LYS A 244 3.84 -18.90 -17.74
C LYS A 244 2.40 -19.45 -17.66
N SER A 245 2.18 -20.65 -17.15
CA SER A 245 0.87 -21.34 -17.25
C SER A 245 -0.18 -20.86 -16.24
N VAL A 246 0.21 -20.15 -15.17
CA VAL A 246 -0.75 -19.62 -14.18
C VAL A 246 -0.90 -18.13 -14.40
N MET A 247 -2.08 -17.71 -14.87
CA MET A 247 -2.38 -16.33 -15.23
C MET A 247 -3.09 -15.58 -14.10
N ARG A 248 -3.10 -14.24 -14.17
CA ARG A 248 -3.84 -13.35 -13.24
C ARG A 248 -5.32 -13.75 -13.10
N SER A 249 -5.93 -14.32 -14.15
CA SER A 249 -7.31 -14.83 -14.16
C SER A 249 -7.55 -15.98 -13.18
N CYS A 250 -6.51 -16.67 -12.72
CA CYS A 250 -6.64 -17.75 -11.72
C CYS A 250 -6.80 -17.21 -10.29
N ALA A 251 -6.36 -15.98 -10.01
CA ALA A 251 -6.58 -15.32 -8.73
C ALA A 251 -7.93 -14.58 -8.72
N GLY A 252 -8.45 -14.31 -7.52
CA GLY A 252 -9.70 -13.59 -7.31
C GLY A 252 -9.65 -12.14 -7.83
N GLU A 253 -10.81 -11.50 -7.88
CA GLU A 253 -10.93 -10.09 -8.25
C GLU A 253 -10.18 -9.19 -7.27
N SER A 254 -9.66 -8.08 -7.78
CA SER A 254 -8.98 -7.11 -6.95
C SER A 254 -9.98 -6.28 -6.14
N VAL A 255 -9.75 -6.18 -4.84
CA VAL A 255 -10.57 -5.33 -3.96
C VAL A 255 -10.33 -3.83 -4.23
N PRO A 256 -11.28 -2.94 -3.84
CA PRO A 256 -11.14 -1.49 -4.02
C PRO A 256 -9.88 -0.90 -3.40
N GLY A 257 -9.33 0.16 -4.02
CA GLY A 257 -8.08 0.79 -3.58
C GLY A 257 -8.21 1.68 -2.34
N HIS A 258 -9.41 2.29 -2.12
CA HIS A 258 -9.63 3.27 -1.05
C HIS A 258 -9.39 2.74 0.38
N ALA A 259 -9.48 1.42 0.56
CA ALA A 259 -9.24 0.76 1.84
C ALA A 259 -7.79 0.26 2.02
N LEU A 260 -6.92 0.45 1.01
CA LEU A 260 -5.52 0.05 1.04
C LEU A 260 -4.63 1.23 1.40
N PHE A 261 -3.72 1.01 2.34
CA PHE A 261 -2.71 1.97 2.79
C PHE A 261 -1.32 1.38 2.64
N LEU A 262 -0.41 2.10 1.98
CA LEU A 262 1.02 1.90 2.19
C LEU A 262 1.34 2.49 3.56
N SER A 263 1.48 1.63 4.58
CA SER A 263 1.48 2.00 5.99
C SER A 263 2.88 2.23 6.55
N ASP A 264 3.91 1.57 5.97
CA ASP A 264 5.28 1.74 6.42
C ASP A 264 6.30 1.42 5.32
N ILE A 265 7.48 2.07 5.40
CA ILE A 265 8.63 1.81 4.52
C ILE A 265 9.89 1.82 5.37
N GLU A 266 10.60 0.69 5.43
CA GLU A 266 11.85 0.57 6.16
C GLU A 266 13.06 0.73 5.24
N TYR A 267 14.09 1.37 5.78
CA TYR A 267 15.39 1.56 5.13
C TYR A 267 16.49 0.98 6.01
N ALA A 268 17.57 0.49 5.40
CA ALA A 268 18.72 0.01 6.15
C ALA A 268 19.30 1.11 7.07
N SER A 269 19.70 0.73 8.28
CA SER A 269 20.33 1.63 9.25
C SER A 269 21.52 2.36 8.64
N GLY A 270 21.59 3.69 8.83
CA GLY A 270 22.67 4.54 8.30
C GLY A 270 22.38 5.20 6.94
N LYS A 271 21.36 4.81 6.19
CA LYS A 271 20.98 5.46 4.92
C LYS A 271 20.28 6.82 5.12
N TYR A 272 19.63 7.02 6.27
CA TYR A 272 18.98 8.28 6.70
C TYR A 272 19.89 9.21 7.51
N GLN A 273 21.13 8.80 7.82
CA GLN A 273 22.05 9.66 8.59
C GLN A 273 22.64 10.73 7.69
N LYS A 274 22.63 11.96 8.24
CA LYS A 274 23.24 13.17 7.68
C LYS A 274 24.74 12.99 7.43
#